data_fe7bd7e64cc5943237dd152ca66f6a53
#
_entry.id   fe7bd7e64cc5943237dd152ca66f6a53
#
_cell.length_a   1.000
_cell.length_b   1.000
_cell.length_c   1.000
_cell.angle_alpha   90.00
_cell.angle_beta   90.00
_cell.angle_gamma   90.00
#
_symmetry.space_group_name_H-M   'P 1'
#
loop_
_entity.id
_entity.type
_entity.pdbx_description
1 polymer ?
#
loop_
_entity_poly.entity_id
_entity_poly.type
_entity_poly.pdbx_seq_one_letter_code
_entity_poly.pdbx_strand_id
1 'polypeptide(L)'
;HRLTATIAWQAMDEETRTAAGRLLAAHPDYAVWLARNRTEDPAQGAFVEASTWPDDIRRDARFHDDSDAETRQLPGFPDMARHGRWHYIDQPLFAKPVQRPGDGELPLRMAQLVRTLGQRDSGIAARAYALPWLIHLVGDAHQPLHTVSRYDEEARGDEGGNRLWIDNPFHPRRREMTLHAYWDDLP
;
A
#
# COMPACT_ATOMS: atom_id res chain seq x y z
N HIS A 1 -5.35 -3.93 4.94
CA HIS A 1 -4.02 -3.45 5.39
C HIS A 1 -3.84 -3.56 6.90
N ARG A 2 -4.78 -3.05 7.71
CA ARG A 2 -4.67 -3.13 9.17
C ARG A 2 -4.61 -4.56 9.69
N LEU A 3 -5.41 -5.48 9.13
CA LEU A 3 -5.37 -6.89 9.51
C LEU A 3 -4.02 -7.52 9.21
N THR A 4 -3.50 -7.34 7.99
CA THR A 4 -2.18 -7.85 7.59
C THR A 4 -1.07 -7.29 8.47
N ALA A 5 -1.10 -5.97 8.76
CA ALA A 5 -0.16 -5.33 9.67
C ALA A 5 -0.25 -5.88 11.11
N THR A 6 -1.45 -6.14 11.61
CA THR A 6 -1.65 -6.74 12.94
C THR A 6 -1.04 -8.12 13.02
N ILE A 7 -1.27 -8.97 12.02
CA ILE A 7 -0.68 -10.31 11.93
C ILE A 7 0.85 -10.22 11.88
N ALA A 8 1.39 -9.33 11.04
CA ALA A 8 2.83 -9.11 10.95
C ALA A 8 3.44 -8.68 12.28
N TRP A 9 2.81 -7.71 12.98
CA TRP A 9 3.25 -7.27 14.30
C TRP A 9 3.29 -8.40 15.32
N GLN A 10 2.27 -9.25 15.34
CA GLN A 10 2.21 -10.41 16.25
C GLN A 10 3.30 -11.45 15.96
N ALA A 11 3.69 -11.60 14.69
CA ALA A 11 4.72 -12.55 14.27
C ALA A 11 6.16 -12.05 14.51
N MET A 12 6.37 -10.73 14.74
CA MET A 12 7.69 -10.17 15.00
C MET A 12 8.18 -10.51 16.42
N ASP A 13 9.50 -10.68 16.57
CA ASP A 13 10.15 -10.64 17.87
C ASP A 13 10.24 -9.21 18.44
N GLU A 14 10.64 -9.09 19.71
CA GLU A 14 10.71 -7.81 20.41
C GLU A 14 11.76 -6.87 19.80
N GLU A 15 12.89 -7.40 19.33
CA GLU A 15 13.93 -6.59 18.69
C GLU A 15 13.41 -5.95 17.40
N THR A 16 12.73 -6.74 16.57
CA THR A 16 12.12 -6.27 15.32
C THR A 16 11.02 -5.23 15.57
N ARG A 17 10.13 -5.46 16.55
CA ARG A 17 9.10 -4.48 16.95
C ARG A 17 9.73 -3.17 17.42
N THR A 18 10.77 -3.24 18.23
CA THR A 18 11.49 -2.06 18.71
C THR A 18 12.14 -1.29 17.55
N ALA A 19 12.77 -1.99 16.61
CA ALA A 19 13.39 -1.36 15.44
C ALA A 19 12.33 -0.71 14.53
N ALA A 20 11.22 -1.39 14.26
CA ALA A 20 10.10 -0.84 13.50
C ALA A 20 9.50 0.40 14.17
N GLY A 21 9.24 0.35 15.46
CA GLY A 21 8.73 1.49 16.22
C GLY A 21 9.63 2.71 16.16
N ARG A 22 10.97 2.53 16.24
CA ARG A 22 11.95 3.61 16.09
C ARG A 22 11.94 4.24 14.69
N LEU A 23 11.80 3.42 13.64
CA LEU A 23 11.71 3.92 12.28
C LEU A 23 10.43 4.72 12.07
N LEU A 24 9.29 4.20 12.52
CA LEU A 24 8.01 4.91 12.41
C LEU A 24 8.02 6.23 13.19
N ALA A 25 8.65 6.27 14.37
CA ALA A 25 8.78 7.49 15.17
C ALA A 25 9.61 8.60 14.47
N ALA A 26 10.43 8.24 13.49
CA ALA A 26 11.18 9.20 12.67
C ALA A 26 10.39 9.68 11.43
N HIS A 27 9.21 9.10 11.14
CA HIS A 27 8.38 9.52 10.02
C HIS A 27 7.60 10.80 10.33
N PRO A 28 7.48 11.76 9.39
CA PRO A 28 6.79 13.04 9.65
C PRO A 28 5.33 12.89 10.10
N ASP A 29 4.62 11.88 9.59
CA ASP A 29 3.22 11.63 9.92
C ASP A 29 3.00 10.70 11.14
N TYR A 30 4.06 10.40 11.91
CA TYR A 30 3.96 9.53 13.09
C TYR A 30 2.91 9.99 14.11
N ALA A 31 2.83 11.30 14.37
CA ALA A 31 1.84 11.85 15.28
C ALA A 31 0.39 11.61 14.82
N VAL A 32 0.15 11.56 13.50
CA VAL A 32 -1.16 11.24 12.93
C VAL A 32 -1.55 9.80 13.25
N TRP A 33 -0.60 8.87 13.10
CA TRP A 33 -0.84 7.45 13.41
C TRP A 33 -1.10 7.22 14.89
N LEU A 34 -0.34 7.88 15.77
CA LEU A 34 -0.59 7.83 17.21
C LEU A 34 -1.97 8.36 17.58
N ALA A 35 -2.42 9.44 16.95
CA ALA A 35 -3.75 10.01 17.20
C ALA A 35 -4.90 9.10 16.75
N ARG A 36 -4.65 8.24 15.76
CA ARG A 36 -5.62 7.24 15.25
C ARG A 36 -5.57 5.91 16.01
N ASN A 37 -4.51 5.67 16.79
CA ASN A 37 -4.31 4.41 17.51
C ASN A 37 -5.51 4.02 18.37
N ARG A 38 -5.90 2.75 18.31
CA ARG A 38 -7.00 2.15 19.09
C ARG A 38 -6.52 1.03 20.01
N THR A 39 -5.19 0.78 20.06
CA THR A 39 -4.58 -0.26 20.88
C THR A 39 -3.99 0.32 22.17
N GLU A 40 -3.69 -0.53 23.15
CA GLU A 40 -2.99 -0.13 24.36
C GLU A 40 -1.49 0.10 24.13
N ASP A 41 -0.92 -0.54 23.08
CA ASP A 41 0.47 -0.39 22.68
C ASP A 41 0.59 0.68 21.58
N PRO A 42 1.18 1.85 21.88
CA PRO A 42 1.35 2.93 20.90
C PRO A 42 2.21 2.53 19.70
N ALA A 43 3.21 1.66 19.89
CA ALA A 43 4.09 1.21 18.81
C ALA A 43 3.34 0.27 17.84
N GLN A 44 2.57 -0.68 18.39
CA GLN A 44 1.67 -1.51 17.59
C GLN A 44 0.64 -0.65 16.85
N GLY A 45 0.02 0.29 17.54
CA GLY A 45 -0.98 1.17 16.94
C GLY A 45 -0.43 1.99 15.80
N ALA A 46 0.75 2.59 15.97
CA ALA A 46 1.42 3.32 14.90
C ALA A 46 1.77 2.42 13.70
N PHE A 47 2.23 1.19 13.95
CA PHE A 47 2.54 0.23 12.89
C PHE A 47 1.30 -0.16 12.08
N VAL A 48 0.19 -0.42 12.77
CA VAL A 48 -1.09 -0.76 12.14
C VAL A 48 -1.66 0.43 11.34
N GLU A 49 -1.65 1.64 11.91
CA GLU A 49 -2.15 2.83 11.21
C GLU A 49 -1.24 3.26 10.04
N ALA A 50 0.08 3.07 10.14
CA ALA A 50 1.01 3.32 9.05
C ALA A 50 0.72 2.46 7.81
N SER A 51 0.08 1.29 7.97
CA SER A 51 -0.28 0.42 6.86
C SER A 51 -1.29 1.03 5.88
N THR A 52 -2.06 2.04 6.29
CA THR A 52 -3.02 2.74 5.42
C THR A 52 -2.49 4.05 4.86
N TRP A 53 -1.30 4.49 5.29
CA TRP A 53 -0.73 5.77 4.89
C TRP A 53 -0.56 5.94 3.37
N PRO A 54 -0.11 4.94 2.58
CA PRO A 54 -0.02 5.05 1.12
C PRO A 54 -1.35 5.34 0.42
N ASP A 55 -2.47 4.86 0.96
CA ASP A 55 -3.80 5.23 0.47
C ASP A 55 -4.26 6.61 0.97
N ASP A 56 -3.90 6.98 2.19
CA ASP A 56 -4.22 8.29 2.75
C ASP A 56 -3.60 9.42 1.92
N ILE A 57 -2.34 9.25 1.45
CA ILE A 57 -1.64 10.27 0.65
C ILE A 57 -2.27 10.50 -0.73
N ARG A 58 -3.07 9.56 -1.25
CA ARG A 58 -3.81 9.73 -2.51
C ARG A 58 -4.78 10.92 -2.48
N ARG A 59 -5.22 11.32 -1.28
CA ARG A 59 -6.15 12.45 -1.06
C ARG A 59 -5.51 13.62 -0.34
N ASP A 60 -4.21 13.54 -0.05
CA ASP A 60 -3.47 14.58 0.66
C ASP A 60 -2.87 15.58 -0.33
N ALA A 61 -3.24 16.85 -0.19
CA ALA A 61 -2.76 17.93 -1.06
C ALA A 61 -1.25 18.21 -0.96
N ARG A 62 -0.56 17.65 0.04
CA ARG A 62 0.91 17.74 0.13
C ARG A 62 1.60 16.93 -0.98
N PHE A 63 0.94 15.90 -1.49
CA PHE A 63 1.47 14.96 -2.46
C PHE A 63 0.89 15.21 -3.86
N HIS A 64 1.66 14.87 -4.89
CA HIS A 64 1.27 15.01 -6.30
C HIS A 64 1.15 13.64 -6.99
N ASP A 65 0.38 13.56 -8.06
CA ASP A 65 0.33 12.38 -8.91
C ASP A 65 1.63 12.25 -9.72
N ASP A 66 2.00 11.04 -10.09
CA ASP A 66 3.28 10.73 -10.76
C ASP A 66 3.45 11.48 -12.11
N SER A 67 2.36 11.91 -12.72
CA SER A 67 2.30 12.69 -13.97
C SER A 67 2.27 14.21 -13.78
N ASP A 68 2.07 14.69 -12.56
CA ASP A 68 1.88 16.10 -12.25
C ASP A 68 3.22 16.80 -11.96
N ALA A 69 3.17 18.12 -11.88
CA ALA A 69 4.30 18.90 -11.42
C ALA A 69 4.61 18.55 -9.94
N GLU A 70 5.89 18.41 -9.64
CA GLU A 70 6.36 18.12 -8.30
C GLU A 70 5.87 19.16 -7.29
N THR A 71 5.32 18.68 -6.17
CA THR A 71 5.00 19.55 -5.03
C THR A 71 6.26 19.92 -4.27
N ARG A 72 6.15 20.95 -3.41
CA ARG A 72 7.26 21.31 -2.54
C ARG A 72 7.65 20.14 -1.64
N GLN A 73 8.89 19.72 -1.73
CA GLN A 73 9.44 18.71 -0.84
C GLN A 73 9.42 19.18 0.62
N LEU A 74 8.85 18.36 1.49
CA LEU A 74 8.76 18.62 2.91
C LEU A 74 9.88 17.90 3.67
N PRO A 75 10.38 18.46 4.80
CA PRO A 75 11.40 17.82 5.61
C PRO A 75 10.98 16.42 6.07
N GLY A 76 11.90 15.46 5.95
CA GLY A 76 11.69 14.07 6.35
C GLY A 76 11.01 13.19 5.32
N PHE A 77 10.47 13.75 4.23
CA PHE A 77 9.98 12.99 3.08
C PHE A 77 11.04 12.97 1.99
N PRO A 78 11.57 11.80 1.62
CA PRO A 78 12.49 11.68 0.48
C PRO A 78 11.80 11.95 -0.86
N ASP A 79 10.48 11.77 -0.90
CA ASP A 79 9.65 11.82 -2.08
C ASP A 79 8.22 12.30 -1.71
N MET A 80 7.57 13.03 -2.61
CA MET A 80 6.22 13.56 -2.45
C MET A 80 5.25 13.06 -3.53
N ALA A 81 5.64 12.06 -4.33
CA ALA A 81 4.76 11.43 -5.30
C ALA A 81 3.83 10.40 -4.64
N ARG A 82 2.62 10.26 -5.19
CA ARG A 82 1.59 9.31 -4.70
C ARG A 82 1.84 7.87 -5.10
N HIS A 83 2.71 7.63 -6.08
CA HIS A 83 3.14 6.33 -6.55
C HIS A 83 1.99 5.34 -6.84
N GLY A 84 0.98 5.79 -7.58
CA GLY A 84 -0.21 4.99 -7.88
C GLY A 84 0.09 3.62 -8.50
N ARG A 85 1.20 3.52 -9.27
CA ARG A 85 1.62 2.27 -9.91
C ARG A 85 2.33 1.27 -8.98
N TRP A 86 2.68 1.65 -7.76
CA TRP A 86 3.33 0.75 -6.82
C TRP A 86 2.36 -0.27 -6.22
N HIS A 87 1.08 0.07 -6.15
CA HIS A 87 0.04 -0.70 -5.46
C HIS A 87 -0.33 -2.01 -6.15
N TYR A 88 0.06 -2.23 -7.41
CA TYR A 88 -0.42 -3.36 -8.18
C TYR A 88 0.59 -3.89 -9.19
N ILE A 89 0.29 -5.07 -9.72
CA ILE A 89 0.85 -5.62 -10.94
C ILE A 89 -0.22 -6.39 -11.72
N ASP A 90 -0.51 -5.95 -12.94
CA ASP A 90 -1.53 -6.56 -13.80
C ASP A 90 -0.98 -7.78 -14.54
N GLN A 91 -0.87 -8.92 -13.86
CA GLN A 91 -0.55 -10.17 -14.52
C GLN A 91 -1.81 -10.70 -15.23
N PRO A 92 -1.71 -11.12 -16.51
CA PRO A 92 -2.86 -11.59 -17.25
C PRO A 92 -3.36 -12.96 -16.72
N LEU A 93 -4.62 -13.01 -16.34
CA LEU A 93 -5.32 -14.23 -15.99
C LEU A 93 -6.05 -14.77 -17.24
N PHE A 94 -5.83 -16.04 -17.58
CA PHE A 94 -6.46 -16.74 -18.74
C PHE A 94 -6.13 -16.16 -20.13
N ALA A 95 -5.05 -15.39 -20.24
CA ALA A 95 -4.66 -14.90 -21.55
C ALA A 95 -4.24 -16.03 -22.48
N LYS A 96 -4.82 -16.11 -23.69
CA LYS A 96 -4.00 -16.41 -24.86
C LYS A 96 -2.79 -15.48 -24.78
N PRO A 97 -1.55 -15.92 -25.11
CA PRO A 97 -0.37 -15.13 -24.85
C PRO A 97 -0.47 -13.77 -25.53
N VAL A 98 -1.06 -12.82 -24.86
CA VAL A 98 -0.96 -11.40 -25.19
C VAL A 98 0.38 -10.98 -24.59
N GLN A 99 1.36 -10.77 -25.45
CA GLN A 99 2.67 -10.23 -25.08
C GLN A 99 2.47 -8.76 -24.58
N ARG A 100 1.90 -8.61 -23.41
CA ARG A 100 1.91 -7.33 -22.71
C ARG A 100 2.71 -7.52 -21.43
N PRO A 101 3.77 -6.71 -21.21
CA PRO A 101 4.35 -6.62 -19.90
C PRO A 101 3.21 -6.22 -18.93
N GLY A 102 3.11 -6.90 -17.79
CA GLY A 102 2.18 -6.51 -16.74
C GLY A 102 2.38 -5.04 -16.43
N ASP A 103 1.29 -4.27 -16.36
CA ASP A 103 1.33 -2.92 -15.84
C ASP A 103 1.49 -2.96 -14.31
N GLY A 104 2.01 -1.87 -13.71
CA GLY A 104 2.25 -1.81 -12.28
C GLY A 104 3.69 -2.21 -11.87
N GLU A 105 4.02 -1.89 -10.63
CA GLU A 105 5.41 -1.95 -10.15
C GLU A 105 5.55 -2.69 -8.81
N LEU A 106 4.48 -3.27 -8.28
CA LEU A 106 4.41 -3.85 -6.93
C LEU A 106 5.62 -4.73 -6.55
N PRO A 107 6.01 -5.79 -7.30
CA PRO A 107 7.12 -6.65 -6.90
C PRO A 107 8.48 -5.92 -6.91
N LEU A 108 8.67 -5.04 -7.89
CA LEU A 108 9.91 -4.26 -8.01
C LEU A 108 10.08 -3.33 -6.81
N ARG A 109 8.99 -2.63 -6.45
CA ARG A 109 9.02 -1.66 -5.35
C ARG A 109 9.17 -2.33 -4.00
N MET A 110 8.47 -3.44 -3.76
CA MET A 110 8.69 -4.25 -2.55
C MET A 110 10.16 -4.64 -2.39
N ALA A 111 10.80 -5.14 -3.45
CA ALA A 111 12.23 -5.51 -3.42
C ALA A 111 13.15 -4.30 -3.15
N GLN A 112 12.82 -3.12 -3.68
CA GLN A 112 13.58 -1.88 -3.41
C GLN A 112 13.41 -1.42 -1.96
N LEU A 113 12.20 -1.43 -1.41
CA LEU A 113 11.89 -1.04 -0.04
C LEU A 113 12.60 -1.95 0.97
N VAL A 114 12.61 -3.27 0.72
CA VAL A 114 13.35 -4.25 1.55
C VAL A 114 14.84 -3.92 1.55
N ARG A 115 15.44 -3.62 0.39
CA ARG A 115 16.86 -3.21 0.31
C ARG A 115 17.11 -1.93 1.10
N THR A 116 16.28 -0.90 0.94
CA THR A 116 16.40 0.38 1.67
C THR A 116 16.35 0.16 3.18
N LEU A 117 15.45 -0.68 3.66
CA LEU A 117 15.35 -1.00 5.10
C LEU A 117 16.56 -1.77 5.61
N GLY A 118 17.15 -2.68 4.82
CA GLY A 118 18.32 -3.47 5.19
C GLY A 118 19.65 -2.71 5.12
N GLN A 119 19.73 -1.60 4.39
CA GLN A 119 20.96 -0.82 4.20
C GLN A 119 21.08 0.25 5.29
N ARG A 120 22.10 0.17 6.14
CA ARG A 120 22.33 1.13 7.25
C ARG A 120 22.67 2.52 6.76
N ASP A 121 23.28 2.67 5.61
CA ASP A 121 23.70 3.93 4.96
C ASP A 121 22.56 4.62 4.20
N SER A 122 21.38 3.99 4.04
CA SER A 122 20.20 4.62 3.44
C SER A 122 19.69 5.85 4.24
N GLY A 123 20.15 6.06 5.45
CA GLY A 123 19.70 7.13 6.32
C GLY A 123 18.32 6.88 6.95
N ILE A 124 18.04 7.62 8.04
CA ILE A 124 16.84 7.41 8.83
C ILE A 124 15.55 7.82 8.09
N ALA A 125 15.58 8.94 7.36
CA ALA A 125 14.42 9.45 6.65
C ALA A 125 13.96 8.48 5.53
N ALA A 126 14.90 7.97 4.72
CA ALA A 126 14.59 7.00 3.66
C ALA A 126 14.01 5.70 4.23
N ARG A 127 14.57 5.20 5.34
CA ARG A 127 14.09 3.97 5.98
C ARG A 127 12.74 4.18 6.68
N ALA A 128 12.53 5.34 7.31
CA ALA A 128 11.26 5.71 7.93
C ALA A 128 10.13 5.83 6.88
N TYR A 129 10.45 6.39 5.72
CA TYR A 129 9.54 6.47 4.58
C TYR A 129 9.27 5.10 3.94
N ALA A 130 10.28 4.23 3.85
CA ALA A 130 10.16 2.93 3.22
C ALA A 130 9.28 1.95 4.02
N LEU A 131 9.24 2.07 5.35
CA LEU A 131 8.54 1.10 6.20
C LEU A 131 7.02 1.11 6.01
N PRO A 132 6.29 2.24 6.10
CA PRO A 132 4.85 2.27 5.83
C PRO A 132 4.49 1.79 4.42
N TRP A 133 5.30 2.14 3.42
CA TRP A 133 5.15 1.61 2.07
C TRP A 133 5.27 0.09 2.03
N LEU A 134 6.30 -0.50 2.65
CA LEU A 134 6.46 -1.95 2.65
C LEU A 134 5.29 -2.65 3.35
N ILE A 135 4.86 -2.15 4.52
CA ILE A 135 3.73 -2.73 5.26
C ILE A 135 2.46 -2.74 4.39
N HIS A 136 2.21 -1.63 3.69
CA HIS A 136 1.05 -1.48 2.79
C HIS A 136 1.13 -2.44 1.60
N LEU A 137 2.24 -2.40 0.85
CA LEU A 137 2.41 -3.20 -0.36
C LEU A 137 2.41 -4.71 -0.09
N VAL A 138 2.81 -5.14 1.10
CA VAL A 138 2.59 -6.54 1.53
C VAL A 138 1.10 -6.84 1.64
N GLY A 139 0.28 -5.92 2.13
CA GLY A 139 -1.17 -6.02 2.13
C GLY A 139 -1.74 -6.13 0.70
N ASP A 140 -1.32 -5.23 -0.18
CA ASP A 140 -1.72 -5.24 -1.60
C ASP A 140 -1.36 -6.56 -2.28
N ALA A 141 -0.16 -7.09 -2.04
CA ALA A 141 0.29 -8.37 -2.61
C ALA A 141 -0.55 -9.58 -2.16
N HIS A 142 -1.27 -9.47 -1.04
CA HIS A 142 -2.19 -10.50 -0.54
C HIS A 142 -3.63 -10.35 -1.07
N GLN A 143 -3.97 -9.22 -1.68
CA GLN A 143 -5.24 -9.02 -2.35
C GLN A 143 -5.11 -9.48 -3.82
N PRO A 144 -5.81 -10.55 -4.24
CA PRO A 144 -5.58 -11.16 -5.56
C PRO A 144 -5.73 -10.18 -6.73
N LEU A 145 -6.66 -9.22 -6.63
CA LEU A 145 -6.95 -8.29 -7.72
C LEU A 145 -5.94 -7.12 -7.81
N HIS A 146 -5.02 -6.99 -6.84
CA HIS A 146 -3.82 -6.16 -6.98
C HIS A 146 -2.70 -6.89 -7.75
N THR A 147 -2.84 -8.19 -7.99
CA THR A 147 -1.76 -8.99 -8.62
C THR A 147 -2.15 -9.61 -9.95
N VAL A 148 -3.43 -9.63 -10.30
CA VAL A 148 -3.92 -10.18 -11.57
C VAL A 148 -5.02 -9.31 -12.15
N SER A 149 -5.07 -9.25 -13.48
CA SER A 149 -6.18 -8.69 -14.24
C SER A 149 -6.65 -9.70 -15.28
N ARG A 150 -7.96 -9.81 -15.44
CA ARG A 150 -8.54 -10.63 -16.50
C ARG A 150 -8.44 -9.88 -17.82
N TYR A 151 -7.80 -10.50 -18.80
CA TYR A 151 -7.74 -10.02 -20.16
C TYR A 151 -8.54 -10.99 -21.04
N ASP A 152 -9.55 -10.47 -21.72
CA ASP A 152 -10.25 -11.14 -22.80
C ASP A 152 -9.85 -10.52 -24.16
N GLU A 153 -10.79 -10.28 -25.03
CA GLU A 153 -10.52 -9.67 -26.35
C GLU A 153 -10.29 -8.14 -26.25
N GLU A 154 -10.62 -7.53 -25.12
CA GLU A 154 -10.45 -6.09 -24.90
C GLU A 154 -9.02 -5.74 -24.46
N ALA A 155 -8.50 -4.65 -25.02
CA ALA A 155 -7.10 -4.23 -24.83
C ALA A 155 -6.75 -3.80 -23.39
N ARG A 156 -7.73 -3.49 -22.55
CA ARG A 156 -7.54 -2.95 -21.20
C ARG A 156 -7.74 -3.97 -20.08
N GLY A 157 -8.35 -5.11 -20.39
CA GLY A 157 -8.75 -6.06 -19.36
C GLY A 157 -9.80 -5.50 -18.39
N ASP A 158 -9.93 -6.12 -17.22
CA ASP A 158 -10.88 -5.70 -16.19
C ASP A 158 -10.25 -4.79 -15.10
N GLU A 159 -9.00 -4.39 -15.31
CA GLU A 159 -8.26 -3.51 -14.38
C GLU A 159 -8.29 -4.06 -12.93
N GLY A 160 -7.94 -5.34 -12.75
CA GLY A 160 -7.99 -5.99 -11.45
C GLY A 160 -9.41 -6.01 -10.85
N GLY A 161 -10.43 -6.22 -11.68
CA GLY A 161 -11.83 -6.26 -11.25
C GLY A 161 -12.47 -4.88 -10.99
N ASN A 162 -11.77 -3.78 -11.26
CA ASN A 162 -12.36 -2.43 -11.13
C ASN A 162 -13.44 -2.14 -12.18
N ARG A 163 -13.46 -2.89 -13.28
CA ARG A 163 -14.48 -2.79 -14.33
C ARG A 163 -15.59 -3.85 -14.22
N LEU A 164 -15.53 -4.72 -13.21
CA LEU A 164 -16.55 -5.73 -12.95
C LEU A 164 -17.42 -5.30 -11.76
N TRP A 165 -18.68 -4.99 -12.03
CA TRP A 165 -19.66 -4.59 -11.03
C TRP A 165 -20.39 -5.81 -10.48
N ILE A 166 -20.60 -5.84 -9.16
CA ILE A 166 -21.32 -6.87 -8.44
C ILE A 166 -22.33 -6.22 -7.47
N ASP A 167 -23.31 -7.00 -7.02
CA ASP A 167 -24.18 -6.57 -5.93
C ASP A 167 -23.37 -6.35 -4.66
N ASN A 168 -23.61 -5.22 -3.96
CA ASN A 168 -22.91 -4.89 -2.74
C ASN A 168 -23.51 -5.59 -1.53
N PRO A 169 -22.84 -6.58 -0.92
CA PRO A 169 -23.39 -7.32 0.20
C PRO A 169 -23.26 -6.56 1.54
N PHE A 170 -22.45 -5.47 1.59
CA PHE A 170 -22.12 -4.78 2.85
C PHE A 170 -23.05 -3.60 3.14
N HIS A 171 -23.58 -2.94 2.10
CA HIS A 171 -24.36 -1.71 2.26
C HIS A 171 -25.64 -1.68 1.43
N PRO A 172 -26.82 -1.88 2.06
CA PRO A 172 -28.12 -1.90 1.36
C PRO A 172 -28.45 -0.62 0.56
N ARG A 173 -27.86 0.52 0.97
CA ARG A 173 -28.08 1.81 0.29
C ARG A 173 -27.21 2.02 -0.94
N ARG A 174 -26.07 1.33 -1.04
CA ARG A 174 -25.17 1.33 -2.19
C ARG A 174 -25.26 -0.05 -2.83
N ARG A 175 -26.17 -0.20 -3.78
CA ARG A 175 -26.55 -1.51 -4.32
C ARG A 175 -25.43 -2.24 -5.06
N GLU A 176 -24.49 -1.51 -5.63
CA GLU A 176 -23.44 -2.06 -6.47
C GLU A 176 -22.07 -1.57 -5.99
N MET A 177 -21.06 -2.39 -6.20
CA MET A 177 -19.64 -2.07 -6.00
C MET A 177 -18.80 -2.82 -7.02
N THR A 178 -17.56 -2.42 -7.22
CA THR A 178 -16.65 -3.19 -8.08
C THR A 178 -16.18 -4.44 -7.35
N LEU A 179 -15.83 -5.49 -8.10
CA LEU A 179 -15.25 -6.70 -7.51
C LEU A 179 -13.95 -6.36 -6.75
N HIS A 180 -13.15 -5.42 -7.26
CA HIS A 180 -11.96 -4.92 -6.57
C HIS A 180 -12.30 -4.35 -5.18
N ALA A 181 -13.23 -3.40 -5.13
CA ALA A 181 -13.66 -2.80 -3.86
C ALA A 181 -14.29 -3.82 -2.89
N TYR A 182 -14.95 -4.86 -3.40
CA TYR A 182 -15.45 -5.96 -2.57
C TYR A 182 -14.31 -6.67 -1.83
N TRP A 183 -13.20 -6.95 -2.53
CA TRP A 183 -12.04 -7.60 -1.93
C TRP A 183 -11.30 -6.70 -0.94
N ASP A 184 -11.23 -5.39 -1.21
CA ASP A 184 -10.62 -4.41 -0.30
C ASP A 184 -11.41 -4.23 1.00
N ASP A 185 -12.75 -4.37 0.94
CA ASP A 185 -13.68 -4.19 2.06
C ASP A 185 -13.97 -5.49 2.82
N LEU A 186 -13.37 -6.63 2.46
CA LEU A 186 -13.53 -7.88 3.20
C LEU A 186 -13.08 -7.72 4.67
N PRO A 187 -13.90 -8.20 5.64
CA PRO A 187 -13.60 -8.10 7.06
C PRO A 187 -12.42 -8.96 7.50
#